data_fd20dc890feeca3287928b1884ff0193
#
_entry.id   fd20dc890feeca3287928b1884ff0193
#
_cell.length_a   1.000
_cell.length_b   1.000
_cell.length_c   1.000
_cell.angle_alpha   90.00
_cell.angle_beta   90.00
_cell.angle_gamma   90.00
#
_symmetry.space_group_name_H-M   'P 1'
#
loop_
_entity.id
_entity.type
_entity.pdbx_description
1 polymer ?
#
loop_
_entity_poly.entity_id
_entity_poly.type
_entity_poly.pdbx_seq_one_letter_code
_entity_poly.pdbx_strand_id
1 'polypeptide(L)'
;MRLNLALDTQHHIHFMQLLRQHLAIYVVLATMLSGLLGWWAARSGLAPLRTMRARALKVTAHKLDQRMPIDAVPVEMAELARSLNTMLERLELDFAKLMDFSSDIAHELRTPLSNMLTETQVSLSKPRDPNTYRDILASNAEELQRLARMVSDMLFLAKTDHGIQLPSREDVALEDEVASLLDFYDAVAEDKEIRLRVLGAGSVVGDRLMIRRAISNLLSNALRHGHPRTEVEVAIDSQENAISLCVTNTGDQIDASDLPRLFDRFYRADKARAHSSSDGAGLGLAITKAIMVAHGGSVSATPAAGTTRFCLQFPGHQGG
;
A
#
# COMPACT_ATOMS: atom_id res chain seq x y z
N MET A 1 -78.45 -76.88 24.59
CA MET A 1 -78.39 -76.42 23.19
C MET A 1 -77.25 -75.46 23.08
N ARG A 2 -76.07 -75.84 22.51
CA ARG A 2 -74.90 -74.98 22.34
C ARG A 2 -74.90 -74.53 20.91
N LEU A 3 -75.18 -73.27 20.62
CA LEU A 3 -74.98 -72.62 19.30
C LEU A 3 -73.49 -72.38 19.08
N ASN A 4 -72.93 -73.09 18.10
CA ASN A 4 -71.63 -72.79 17.55
C ASN A 4 -71.79 -71.79 16.41
N LEU A 5 -71.48 -70.50 16.64
CA LEU A 5 -71.36 -69.53 15.57
C LEU A 5 -69.95 -69.66 14.98
N ALA A 6 -69.86 -70.20 13.77
CA ALA A 6 -68.65 -70.18 13.01
C ALA A 6 -68.59 -68.83 12.23
N LEU A 7 -67.83 -67.94 12.67
CA LEU A 7 -67.52 -66.73 11.89
C LEU A 7 -66.49 -67.11 10.80
N ASP A 8 -66.84 -66.88 9.56
CA ASP A 8 -65.94 -67.04 8.42
C ASP A 8 -64.90 -65.94 8.41
N THR A 9 -63.71 -66.24 8.88
CA THR A 9 -62.58 -65.28 9.00
C THR A 9 -61.74 -65.23 7.73
N GLN A 10 -62.02 -66.03 6.67
CA GLN A 10 -61.22 -66.07 5.47
C GLN A 10 -61.29 -64.76 4.65
N HIS A 11 -62.44 -64.13 4.59
CA HIS A 11 -62.60 -62.82 3.94
C HIS A 11 -61.78 -61.73 4.63
N HIS A 12 -61.71 -61.82 5.92
CA HIS A 12 -60.94 -60.84 6.74
C HIS A 12 -59.42 -61.00 6.57
N ILE A 13 -58.96 -62.25 6.46
CA ILE A 13 -57.55 -62.55 6.23
C ILE A 13 -57.11 -62.09 4.85
N HIS A 14 -57.91 -62.34 3.83
CA HIS A 14 -57.62 -61.92 2.45
C HIS A 14 -57.62 -60.37 2.32
N PHE A 15 -58.59 -59.73 2.90
CA PHE A 15 -58.60 -58.23 2.96
C PHE A 15 -57.40 -57.67 3.63
N MET A 16 -56.96 -58.21 4.80
CA MET A 16 -55.80 -57.79 5.50
C MET A 16 -54.50 -58.03 4.74
N GLN A 17 -54.41 -59.11 3.96
CA GLN A 17 -53.25 -59.34 3.08
C GLN A 17 -53.19 -58.37 1.92
N LEU A 18 -54.29 -58.05 1.26
CA LEU A 18 -54.36 -57.02 0.22
C LEU A 18 -54.01 -55.61 0.75
N LEU A 19 -54.61 -55.29 1.90
CA LEU A 19 -54.30 -53.99 2.56
C LEU A 19 -52.78 -53.84 2.91
N ARG A 20 -52.20 -54.93 3.40
CA ARG A 20 -50.76 -54.96 3.72
C ARG A 20 -49.90 -54.85 2.46
N GLN A 21 -50.26 -55.47 1.36
CA GLN A 21 -49.57 -55.37 0.07
C GLN A 21 -49.68 -53.96 -0.50
N HIS A 22 -50.87 -53.39 -0.53
CA HIS A 22 -51.02 -51.99 -0.99
C HIS A 22 -50.29 -51.00 -0.11
N LEU A 23 -50.36 -51.15 1.21
CA LEU A 23 -49.62 -50.28 2.15
C LEU A 23 -48.11 -50.40 1.93
N ALA A 24 -47.57 -51.61 1.75
CA ALA A 24 -46.15 -51.81 1.48
C ALA A 24 -45.74 -51.17 0.14
N ILE A 25 -46.56 -51.30 -0.92
CA ILE A 25 -46.30 -50.62 -2.22
C ILE A 25 -46.30 -49.09 -2.04
N TYR A 26 -47.28 -48.51 -1.33
CA TYR A 26 -47.34 -47.07 -1.07
C TYR A 26 -46.13 -46.57 -0.26
N VAL A 27 -45.70 -47.31 0.77
CA VAL A 27 -44.52 -46.95 1.57
C VAL A 27 -43.26 -46.97 0.70
N VAL A 28 -43.07 -48.00 -0.12
CA VAL A 28 -41.91 -48.08 -1.02
C VAL A 28 -41.90 -46.93 -2.05
N LEU A 29 -43.06 -46.67 -2.68
CA LEU A 29 -43.18 -45.57 -3.65
C LEU A 29 -42.95 -44.20 -2.99
N ALA A 30 -43.51 -43.94 -1.80
CA ALA A 30 -43.31 -42.70 -1.06
C ALA A 30 -41.87 -42.52 -0.65
N THR A 31 -41.18 -43.58 -0.22
CA THR A 31 -39.75 -43.54 0.15
C THR A 31 -38.89 -43.27 -1.07
N MET A 32 -39.14 -43.93 -2.19
CA MET A 32 -38.40 -43.66 -3.45
C MET A 32 -38.60 -42.21 -3.92
N LEU A 33 -39.85 -41.73 -3.93
CA LEU A 33 -40.18 -40.38 -4.35
C LEU A 33 -39.50 -39.34 -3.44
N SER A 34 -39.58 -39.53 -2.12
CA SER A 34 -38.91 -38.65 -1.15
C SER A 34 -37.40 -38.66 -1.34
N GLY A 35 -36.77 -39.80 -1.55
CA GLY A 35 -35.34 -39.92 -1.83
C GLY A 35 -34.93 -39.21 -3.13
N LEU A 36 -35.74 -39.34 -4.17
CA LEU A 36 -35.48 -38.70 -5.48
C LEU A 36 -35.64 -37.17 -5.40
N LEU A 37 -36.66 -36.69 -4.71
CA LEU A 37 -36.87 -35.27 -4.48
C LEU A 37 -35.74 -34.67 -3.59
N GLY A 38 -35.37 -35.38 -2.52
CA GLY A 38 -34.24 -34.97 -1.64
C GLY A 38 -32.92 -34.91 -2.39
N TRP A 39 -32.64 -35.92 -3.22
CA TRP A 39 -31.43 -35.91 -4.06
C TRP A 39 -31.43 -34.76 -5.07
N TRP A 40 -32.56 -34.52 -5.74
CA TRP A 40 -32.72 -33.43 -6.69
C TRP A 40 -32.56 -32.05 -6.00
N ALA A 41 -33.21 -31.87 -4.84
CA ALA A 41 -33.10 -30.63 -4.06
C ALA A 41 -31.66 -30.36 -3.60
N ALA A 42 -30.98 -31.39 -3.06
CA ALA A 42 -29.58 -31.25 -2.63
C ALA A 42 -28.63 -30.94 -3.81
N ARG A 43 -28.85 -31.62 -4.96
CA ARG A 43 -28.04 -31.40 -6.16
C ARG A 43 -28.24 -29.99 -6.74
N SER A 44 -29.48 -29.51 -6.80
CA SER A 44 -29.82 -28.18 -7.30
C SER A 44 -29.39 -27.09 -6.33
N GLY A 45 -29.58 -27.25 -5.01
CA GLY A 45 -29.21 -26.31 -4.00
C GLY A 45 -27.69 -26.14 -3.86
N LEU A 46 -26.90 -27.19 -4.12
CA LEU A 46 -25.43 -27.13 -4.07
C LEU A 46 -24.77 -26.79 -5.42
N ALA A 47 -25.54 -26.65 -6.50
CA ALA A 47 -24.98 -26.28 -7.81
C ALA A 47 -24.26 -24.95 -7.83
N PRO A 48 -24.77 -23.88 -7.18
CA PRO A 48 -24.06 -22.57 -7.08
C PRO A 48 -22.70 -22.69 -6.39
N LEU A 49 -22.59 -23.50 -5.34
CA LEU A 49 -21.32 -23.72 -4.63
C LEU A 49 -20.26 -24.34 -5.53
N ARG A 50 -20.66 -25.29 -6.40
CA ARG A 50 -19.74 -25.88 -7.38
C ARG A 50 -19.25 -24.86 -8.40
N THR A 51 -20.10 -23.95 -8.81
CA THR A 51 -19.78 -22.88 -9.74
C THR A 51 -18.79 -21.88 -9.09
N MET A 52 -19.04 -21.50 -7.84
CA MET A 52 -18.14 -20.63 -7.08
C MET A 52 -16.76 -21.28 -6.88
N ARG A 53 -16.74 -22.58 -6.51
CA ARG A 53 -15.48 -23.34 -6.40
C ARG A 53 -14.73 -23.37 -7.74
N ALA A 54 -15.42 -23.65 -8.85
CA ALA A 54 -14.81 -23.71 -10.17
C ALA A 54 -14.24 -22.36 -10.61
N ARG A 55 -14.88 -21.24 -10.24
CA ARG A 55 -14.37 -19.89 -10.49
C ARG A 55 -13.19 -19.57 -9.58
N ALA A 56 -13.28 -19.86 -8.28
CA ALA A 56 -12.19 -19.63 -7.33
C ALA A 56 -10.89 -20.36 -7.74
N LEU A 57 -11.00 -21.59 -8.26
CA LEU A 57 -9.85 -22.33 -8.77
C LEU A 57 -9.21 -21.73 -10.05
N LYS A 58 -9.93 -20.86 -10.76
CA LYS A 58 -9.44 -20.17 -11.96
C LYS A 58 -8.80 -18.82 -11.65
N VAL A 59 -8.97 -18.33 -10.42
CA VAL A 59 -8.34 -17.08 -9.96
C VAL A 59 -6.85 -17.33 -9.87
N THR A 60 -6.10 -16.54 -10.61
CA THR A 60 -4.63 -16.51 -10.61
C THR A 60 -4.19 -15.06 -10.59
N ALA A 61 -2.92 -14.80 -10.29
CA ALA A 61 -2.37 -13.44 -10.29
C ALA A 61 -2.60 -12.67 -11.60
N HIS A 62 -2.80 -13.36 -12.73
CA HIS A 62 -3.10 -12.76 -14.03
C HIS A 62 -4.60 -12.70 -14.37
N LYS A 63 -5.48 -13.20 -13.48
CA LYS A 63 -6.92 -13.26 -13.67
C LYS A 63 -7.65 -12.96 -12.37
N LEU A 64 -7.33 -11.82 -11.77
CA LEU A 64 -7.98 -11.31 -10.56
C LEU A 64 -9.29 -10.57 -10.86
N ASP A 65 -9.54 -10.24 -12.13
CA ASP A 65 -10.74 -9.55 -12.63
C ASP A 65 -12.02 -10.38 -12.57
N GLN A 66 -11.88 -11.72 -12.41
CA GLN A 66 -13.03 -12.61 -12.33
C GLN A 66 -13.78 -12.44 -11.01
N ARG A 67 -15.09 -12.17 -11.12
CA ARG A 67 -15.98 -11.99 -9.95
C ARG A 67 -16.90 -13.19 -9.75
N MET A 68 -17.25 -13.47 -8.49
CA MET A 68 -18.24 -14.46 -8.13
C MET A 68 -19.64 -13.96 -8.52
N PRO A 69 -20.53 -14.85 -9.05
CA PRO A 69 -21.89 -14.46 -9.41
C PRO A 69 -22.69 -14.11 -8.15
N ILE A 70 -23.37 -12.96 -8.14
CA ILE A 70 -24.22 -12.52 -7.04
C ILE A 70 -25.70 -12.79 -7.34
N ASP A 71 -26.11 -12.62 -8.61
CA ASP A 71 -27.51 -12.66 -9.01
C ASP A 71 -28.07 -14.07 -9.24
N ALA A 72 -27.21 -15.08 -9.34
CA ALA A 72 -27.60 -16.46 -9.66
C ALA A 72 -27.40 -17.42 -8.47
N VAL A 73 -27.36 -16.89 -7.23
CA VAL A 73 -27.11 -17.67 -6.02
C VAL A 73 -28.18 -17.38 -4.96
N PRO A 74 -28.49 -18.33 -4.06
CA PRO A 74 -29.35 -18.09 -2.90
C PRO A 74 -28.85 -16.93 -2.05
N VAL A 75 -29.77 -16.25 -1.34
CA VAL A 75 -29.48 -15.04 -0.55
C VAL A 75 -28.36 -15.28 0.47
N GLU A 76 -28.33 -16.46 1.09
CA GLU A 76 -27.31 -16.86 2.07
C GLU A 76 -25.90 -16.95 1.43
N MET A 77 -25.84 -17.30 0.16
CA MET A 77 -24.58 -17.40 -0.58
C MET A 77 -24.17 -16.06 -1.24
N ALA A 78 -25.11 -15.16 -1.46
CA ALA A 78 -24.84 -13.85 -2.05
C ALA A 78 -23.95 -12.99 -1.15
N GLU A 79 -24.09 -13.09 0.15
CA GLU A 79 -23.23 -12.38 1.14
C GLU A 79 -21.78 -12.89 1.08
N LEU A 80 -21.62 -14.22 1.03
CA LEU A 80 -20.30 -14.83 0.85
C LEU A 80 -19.68 -14.43 -0.50
N ALA A 81 -20.48 -14.41 -1.58
CA ALA A 81 -20.01 -13.97 -2.90
C ALA A 81 -19.54 -12.50 -2.90
N ARG A 82 -20.26 -11.60 -2.21
CA ARG A 82 -19.84 -10.19 -2.04
C ARG A 82 -18.54 -10.08 -1.27
N SER A 83 -18.41 -10.78 -0.14
CA SER A 83 -17.19 -10.78 0.67
C SER A 83 -15.98 -11.27 -0.12
N LEU A 84 -16.14 -12.35 -0.91
CA LEU A 84 -15.09 -12.85 -1.80
C LEU A 84 -14.75 -11.84 -2.91
N ASN A 85 -15.74 -11.17 -3.51
CA ASN A 85 -15.50 -10.15 -4.53
C ASN A 85 -14.74 -8.96 -3.97
N THR A 86 -15.07 -8.51 -2.75
CA THR A 86 -14.34 -7.44 -2.05
C THR A 86 -12.88 -7.84 -1.76
N MET A 87 -12.66 -9.09 -1.38
CA MET A 87 -11.29 -9.61 -1.19
C MET A 87 -10.51 -9.65 -2.51
N LEU A 88 -11.15 -10.13 -3.59
CA LEU A 88 -10.53 -10.16 -4.92
C LEU A 88 -10.19 -8.76 -5.44
N GLU A 89 -11.06 -7.79 -5.23
CA GLU A 89 -10.82 -6.39 -5.59
C GLU A 89 -9.61 -5.81 -4.86
N ARG A 90 -9.50 -6.07 -3.55
CA ARG A 90 -8.32 -5.65 -2.77
C ARG A 90 -7.04 -6.30 -3.30
N LEU A 91 -7.08 -7.62 -3.55
CA LEU A 91 -5.93 -8.35 -4.10
C LEU A 91 -5.53 -7.83 -5.49
N GLU A 92 -6.50 -7.49 -6.36
CA GLU A 92 -6.24 -6.92 -7.67
C GLU A 92 -5.54 -5.55 -7.57
N LEU A 93 -6.04 -4.68 -6.69
CA LEU A 93 -5.45 -3.37 -6.42
C LEU A 93 -4.03 -3.50 -5.83
N ASP A 94 -3.82 -4.41 -4.89
CA ASP A 94 -2.51 -4.60 -4.27
C ASP A 94 -1.51 -5.23 -5.24
N PHE A 95 -1.96 -6.14 -6.10
CA PHE A 95 -1.13 -6.71 -7.15
C PHE A 95 -0.76 -5.67 -8.23
N ALA A 96 -1.72 -4.82 -8.63
CA ALA A 96 -1.44 -3.71 -9.55
C ALA A 96 -0.37 -2.76 -8.98
N LYS A 97 -0.51 -2.34 -7.70
CA LYS A 97 0.50 -1.52 -7.02
C LYS A 97 1.89 -2.18 -6.99
N LEU A 98 1.94 -3.51 -6.77
CA LEU A 98 3.19 -4.26 -6.76
C LEU A 98 3.85 -4.28 -8.15
N MET A 99 3.06 -4.47 -9.20
CA MET A 99 3.54 -4.46 -10.58
C MET A 99 4.06 -3.08 -10.99
N ASP A 100 3.31 -2.02 -10.68
CA ASP A 100 3.73 -0.64 -10.93
C ASP A 100 5.05 -0.34 -10.18
N PHE A 101 5.13 -0.69 -8.89
CA PHE A 101 6.34 -0.54 -8.10
C PHE A 101 7.55 -1.28 -8.69
N SER A 102 7.35 -2.53 -9.16
CA SER A 102 8.41 -3.32 -9.79
C SER A 102 8.89 -2.70 -11.10
N SER A 103 7.95 -2.16 -11.89
CA SER A 103 8.24 -1.46 -13.15
C SER A 103 9.05 -0.19 -12.90
N ASP A 104 8.61 0.61 -11.92
CA ASP A 104 9.28 1.85 -11.54
C ASP A 104 10.72 1.60 -11.05
N ILE A 105 10.91 0.58 -10.20
CA ILE A 105 12.24 0.13 -9.77
C ILE A 105 13.12 -0.19 -10.98
N ALA A 106 12.60 -0.99 -11.91
CA ALA A 106 13.37 -1.40 -13.09
C ALA A 106 13.77 -0.21 -13.96
N HIS A 107 12.89 0.79 -14.08
CA HIS A 107 13.17 2.01 -14.83
C HIS A 107 14.21 2.90 -14.14
N GLU A 108 14.03 3.16 -12.85
CA GLU A 108 14.91 4.03 -12.07
C GLU A 108 16.32 3.44 -11.85
N LEU A 109 16.46 2.12 -11.86
CA LEU A 109 17.77 1.47 -11.81
C LEU A 109 18.46 1.36 -13.18
N ARG A 110 17.69 1.18 -14.27
CA ARG A 110 18.25 0.98 -15.61
C ARG A 110 19.01 2.20 -16.10
N THR A 111 18.46 3.39 -15.89
CA THR A 111 19.04 4.65 -16.41
C THR A 111 20.44 4.92 -15.84
N PRO A 112 20.67 4.99 -14.50
CA PRO A 112 21.99 5.22 -13.96
C PRO A 112 22.97 4.10 -14.28
N LEU A 113 22.53 2.85 -14.28
CA LEU A 113 23.35 1.71 -14.63
C LEU A 113 23.83 1.77 -16.08
N SER A 114 22.94 2.15 -17.03
CA SER A 114 23.29 2.32 -18.43
C SER A 114 24.25 3.49 -18.65
N ASN A 115 24.06 4.60 -17.90
CA ASN A 115 24.95 5.75 -17.99
C ASN A 115 26.36 5.40 -17.52
N MET A 116 26.50 4.79 -16.33
CA MET A 116 27.81 4.34 -15.81
C MET A 116 28.49 3.33 -16.74
N LEU A 117 27.72 2.39 -17.30
CA LEU A 117 28.25 1.41 -18.24
C LEU A 117 28.78 2.10 -19.52
N THR A 118 27.99 3.02 -20.07
CA THR A 118 28.37 3.78 -21.28
C THR A 118 29.61 4.63 -21.01
N GLU A 119 29.65 5.37 -19.91
CA GLU A 119 30.78 6.20 -19.54
C GLU A 119 32.05 5.38 -19.34
N THR A 120 31.94 4.22 -18.66
CA THR A 120 33.04 3.28 -18.52
C THR A 120 33.51 2.72 -19.85
N GLN A 121 32.61 2.29 -20.74
CA GLN A 121 32.96 1.77 -22.08
C GLN A 121 33.63 2.82 -22.95
N VAL A 122 33.10 4.06 -22.95
CA VAL A 122 33.71 5.19 -23.68
C VAL A 122 35.09 5.51 -23.13
N SER A 123 35.30 5.40 -21.82
CA SER A 123 36.61 5.63 -21.20
C SER A 123 37.64 4.58 -21.59
N LEU A 124 37.20 3.32 -21.72
CA LEU A 124 38.05 2.20 -22.12
C LEU A 124 38.31 2.14 -23.64
N SER A 125 37.55 2.84 -24.47
CA SER A 125 37.66 2.78 -25.93
C SER A 125 38.97 3.40 -26.47
N LYS A 126 39.58 4.29 -25.71
CA LYS A 126 40.88 4.92 -26.05
C LYS A 126 41.58 5.39 -24.77
N PRO A 127 42.95 5.42 -24.78
CA PRO A 127 43.71 5.94 -23.63
C PRO A 127 43.32 7.37 -23.31
N ARG A 128 43.22 7.68 -22.01
CA ARG A 128 42.93 8.98 -21.46
C ARG A 128 43.98 9.33 -20.40
N ASP A 129 44.04 10.59 -20.02
CA ASP A 129 44.94 11.00 -18.93
C ASP A 129 44.42 10.45 -17.58
N PRO A 130 45.32 10.30 -16.56
CA PRO A 130 44.97 9.75 -15.27
C PRO A 130 43.90 10.55 -14.53
N ASN A 131 43.83 11.88 -14.69
CA ASN A 131 42.83 12.73 -14.03
C ASN A 131 41.44 12.47 -14.60
N THR A 132 41.31 12.36 -15.93
CA THR A 132 40.05 11.97 -16.57
C THR A 132 39.52 10.62 -16.05
N TYR A 133 40.40 9.61 -15.91
CA TYR A 133 39.97 8.32 -15.31
C TYR A 133 39.52 8.49 -13.85
N ARG A 134 40.21 9.31 -13.06
CA ARG A 134 39.88 9.58 -11.68
C ARG A 134 38.51 10.27 -11.56
N ASP A 135 38.23 11.25 -12.42
CA ASP A 135 36.95 11.98 -12.42
C ASP A 135 35.79 11.04 -12.78
N ILE A 136 35.97 10.17 -13.77
CA ILE A 136 34.97 9.17 -14.17
C ILE A 136 34.72 8.16 -13.05
N LEU A 137 35.77 7.68 -12.37
CA LEU A 137 35.62 6.78 -11.24
C LEU A 137 34.93 7.46 -10.06
N ALA A 138 35.21 8.74 -9.81
CA ALA A 138 34.52 9.52 -8.79
C ALA A 138 33.04 9.67 -9.11
N SER A 139 32.70 10.06 -10.35
CA SER A 139 31.32 10.15 -10.84
C SER A 139 30.57 8.82 -10.71
N ASN A 140 31.18 7.73 -11.13
CA ASN A 140 30.60 6.39 -11.03
C ASN A 140 30.40 5.97 -9.55
N ALA A 141 31.34 6.33 -8.65
CA ALA A 141 31.21 6.03 -7.22
C ALA A 141 30.03 6.81 -6.57
N GLU A 142 29.84 8.06 -6.93
CA GLU A 142 28.69 8.87 -6.49
C GLU A 142 27.37 8.26 -6.95
N GLU A 143 27.29 7.81 -8.22
CA GLU A 143 26.09 7.21 -8.76
C GLU A 143 25.79 5.83 -8.13
N LEU A 144 26.81 5.02 -7.84
CA LEU A 144 26.66 3.77 -7.08
C LEU A 144 26.14 4.02 -5.66
N GLN A 145 26.63 5.06 -4.99
CA GLN A 145 26.13 5.46 -3.66
C GLN A 145 24.69 5.92 -3.72
N ARG A 146 24.30 6.63 -4.78
CA ARG A 146 22.92 7.02 -5.02
C ARG A 146 22.02 5.80 -5.21
N LEU A 147 22.44 4.82 -6.01
CA LEU A 147 21.72 3.56 -6.20
C LEU A 147 21.58 2.79 -4.88
N ALA A 148 22.62 2.71 -4.07
CA ALA A 148 22.57 2.04 -2.77
C ALA A 148 21.55 2.70 -1.82
N ARG A 149 21.51 4.04 -1.78
CA ARG A 149 20.48 4.77 -1.03
C ARG A 149 19.08 4.48 -1.56
N MET A 150 18.89 4.50 -2.88
CA MET A 150 17.59 4.19 -3.51
C MET A 150 17.10 2.80 -3.14
N VAL A 151 17.96 1.77 -3.21
CA VAL A 151 17.62 0.39 -2.80
C VAL A 151 17.23 0.33 -1.32
N SER A 152 17.97 1.01 -0.44
CA SER A 152 17.63 1.11 0.98
C SER A 152 16.27 1.77 1.22
N ASP A 153 15.96 2.83 0.46
CA ASP A 153 14.68 3.54 0.50
C ASP A 153 13.53 2.64 0.05
N MET A 154 13.72 1.87 -1.01
CA MET A 154 12.74 0.90 -1.50
C MET A 154 12.47 -0.21 -0.49
N LEU A 155 13.52 -0.78 0.12
CA LEU A 155 13.39 -1.80 1.16
C LEU A 155 12.66 -1.26 2.40
N PHE A 156 12.91 0.01 2.77
CA PHE A 156 12.19 0.66 3.84
C PHE A 156 10.69 0.77 3.52
N LEU A 157 10.33 1.26 2.33
CA LEU A 157 8.94 1.38 1.90
C LEU A 157 8.23 0.02 1.81
N ALA A 158 8.90 -1.01 1.29
CA ALA A 158 8.35 -2.36 1.22
C ALA A 158 8.04 -2.94 2.62
N LYS A 159 8.91 -2.68 3.60
CA LYS A 159 8.66 -3.08 4.99
C LYS A 159 7.48 -2.33 5.60
N THR A 160 7.30 -1.04 5.27
CA THR A 160 6.24 -0.20 5.84
C THR A 160 4.85 -0.66 5.41
N ASP A 161 4.69 -1.15 4.19
CA ASP A 161 3.41 -1.67 3.69
C ASP A 161 2.90 -2.88 4.49
N HIS A 162 3.78 -3.61 5.14
CA HIS A 162 3.44 -4.77 5.99
C HIS A 162 3.26 -4.42 7.47
N GLY A 163 3.17 -3.13 7.81
CA GLY A 163 3.00 -2.67 9.20
C GLY A 163 4.32 -2.66 9.95
N ILE A 164 5.09 -1.59 9.80
CA ILE A 164 6.31 -1.40 10.62
C ILE A 164 5.88 -1.12 12.05
N GLN A 165 6.31 -1.96 12.98
CA GLN A 165 6.42 -1.57 14.38
C GLN A 165 7.61 -0.62 14.49
N LEU A 166 7.42 0.51 15.19
CA LEU A 166 8.51 1.44 15.48
C LEU A 166 9.64 0.70 16.20
N PRO A 167 10.89 0.69 15.67
CA PRO A 167 12.00 -0.03 16.28
C PRO A 167 12.34 0.49 17.68
N SER A 168 12.21 1.79 17.90
CA SER A 168 12.35 2.42 19.20
C SER A 168 11.22 3.45 19.44
N ARG A 169 10.93 3.73 20.71
CA ARG A 169 10.05 4.82 21.13
C ARG A 169 10.74 5.57 22.25
N GLU A 170 11.12 6.79 21.95
CA GLU A 170 11.77 7.70 22.89
C GLU A 170 11.17 9.10 22.74
N ASP A 171 11.36 9.93 23.75
CA ASP A 171 11.02 11.34 23.67
C ASP A 171 12.04 12.05 22.79
N VAL A 172 11.58 12.66 21.70
CA VAL A 172 12.39 13.34 20.70
C VAL A 172 12.07 14.82 20.73
N ALA A 173 13.02 15.65 21.18
CA ALA A 173 12.94 17.10 21.06
C ALA A 173 13.13 17.50 19.59
N LEU A 174 12.06 18.00 18.96
CA LEU A 174 12.07 18.32 17.53
C LEU A 174 13.01 19.49 17.21
N GLU A 175 13.09 20.47 18.10
CA GLU A 175 14.00 21.61 17.96
C GLU A 175 15.47 21.20 17.88
N ASP A 176 15.89 20.20 18.67
CA ASP A 176 17.28 19.70 18.67
C ASP A 176 17.60 18.97 17.36
N GLU A 177 16.65 18.14 16.90
CA GLU A 177 16.78 17.43 15.62
C GLU A 177 16.81 18.40 14.43
N VAL A 178 15.94 19.41 14.45
CA VAL A 178 15.93 20.46 13.42
C VAL A 178 17.24 21.26 13.44
N ALA A 179 17.69 21.72 14.61
CA ALA A 179 18.94 22.48 14.73
C ALA A 179 20.12 21.69 14.16
N SER A 180 20.27 20.42 14.55
CA SER A 180 21.33 19.53 14.03
C SER A 180 21.25 19.32 12.51
N LEU A 181 20.03 19.31 11.92
CA LEU A 181 19.85 19.20 10.49
C LEU A 181 20.13 20.52 9.77
N LEU A 182 19.74 21.66 10.36
CA LEU A 182 20.06 22.96 9.79
C LEU A 182 21.59 23.17 9.71
N ASP A 183 22.34 22.82 10.76
CA ASP A 183 23.80 22.83 10.75
C ASP A 183 24.38 21.94 9.64
N PHE A 184 23.80 20.79 9.42
CA PHE A 184 24.22 19.87 8.34
C PHE A 184 23.96 20.44 6.94
N TYR A 185 22.85 21.14 6.75
CA TYR A 185 22.47 21.72 5.45
C TYR A 185 22.98 23.16 5.22
N ASP A 186 23.66 23.77 6.20
CA ASP A 186 24.09 25.17 6.14
C ASP A 186 24.93 25.47 4.90
N ALA A 187 25.95 24.66 4.62
CA ALA A 187 26.79 24.81 3.43
C ALA A 187 26.02 24.75 2.11
N VAL A 188 24.99 23.86 2.02
CA VAL A 188 24.14 23.72 0.84
C VAL A 188 23.19 24.91 0.70
N ALA A 189 22.72 25.44 1.84
CA ALA A 189 21.83 26.58 1.87
C ALA A 189 22.63 27.88 1.49
N GLU A 190 23.85 28.01 1.99
CA GLU A 190 24.76 29.14 1.68
C GLU A 190 25.08 29.14 0.16
N ASP A 191 25.44 28.01 -0.43
CA ASP A 191 25.72 27.89 -1.87
C ASP A 191 24.52 28.33 -2.74
N LYS A 192 23.29 28.12 -2.24
CA LYS A 192 22.06 28.55 -2.88
C LYS A 192 21.55 29.94 -2.48
N GLU A 193 22.26 30.65 -1.61
CA GLU A 193 21.82 31.91 -1.04
C GLU A 193 20.46 31.81 -0.31
N ILE A 194 20.14 30.65 0.31
CA ILE A 194 18.89 30.41 1.05
C ILE A 194 19.16 30.53 2.54
N ARG A 195 18.33 31.29 3.26
CA ARG A 195 18.40 31.39 4.72
C ARG A 195 17.58 30.32 5.37
N LEU A 196 18.13 29.67 6.41
CA LEU A 196 17.44 28.67 7.22
C LEU A 196 16.96 29.30 8.52
N ARG A 197 15.73 29.05 8.93
CA ARG A 197 15.16 29.56 10.17
C ARG A 197 14.31 28.49 10.85
N VAL A 198 14.43 28.38 12.17
CA VAL A 198 13.58 27.56 13.01
C VAL A 198 12.78 28.43 13.98
N LEU A 199 11.51 28.06 14.20
CA LEU A 199 10.59 28.73 15.10
C LEU A 199 9.85 27.69 15.94
N GLY A 200 9.70 27.96 17.24
CA GLY A 200 8.97 27.08 18.15
C GLY A 200 9.81 25.90 18.65
N ALA A 201 9.18 25.08 19.49
CA ALA A 201 9.76 23.90 20.09
C ALA A 201 8.63 22.89 20.41
N GLY A 202 8.98 21.59 20.52
CA GLY A 202 8.03 20.56 20.87
C GLY A 202 8.70 19.19 20.93
N SER A 203 8.13 18.28 21.73
CA SER A 203 8.65 16.92 21.90
C SER A 203 7.60 15.90 21.48
N VAL A 204 8.01 14.87 20.75
CA VAL A 204 7.15 13.79 20.29
C VAL A 204 7.71 12.43 20.70
N VAL A 205 6.84 11.47 20.93
CA VAL A 205 7.25 10.08 21.22
C VAL A 205 7.35 9.30 19.93
N GLY A 206 8.53 8.82 19.59
CA GLY A 206 8.74 8.08 18.36
C GLY A 206 10.15 7.57 18.16
N ASP A 207 10.41 7.05 16.96
CA ASP A 207 11.75 6.64 16.55
C ASP A 207 12.54 7.86 16.03
N ARG A 208 13.56 8.24 16.78
CA ARG A 208 14.39 9.42 16.49
C ARG A 208 14.99 9.43 15.10
N LEU A 209 15.50 8.27 14.65
CA LEU A 209 16.13 8.17 13.33
C LEU A 209 15.11 8.30 12.20
N MET A 210 13.91 7.74 12.37
CA MET A 210 12.85 7.89 11.41
C MET A 210 12.33 9.33 11.35
N ILE A 211 12.11 9.97 12.50
CA ILE A 211 11.67 11.37 12.59
C ILE A 211 12.71 12.28 11.93
N ARG A 212 14.00 12.13 12.29
CA ARG A 212 15.11 12.86 11.67
C ARG A 212 15.13 12.69 10.15
N ARG A 213 14.89 11.46 9.66
CA ARG A 213 14.82 11.17 8.21
C ARG A 213 13.65 11.89 7.55
N ALA A 214 12.46 11.92 8.17
CA ALA A 214 11.30 12.64 7.65
C ALA A 214 11.57 14.14 7.54
N ILE A 215 12.15 14.75 8.57
CA ILE A 215 12.52 16.17 8.59
C ILE A 215 13.59 16.46 7.52
N SER A 216 14.64 15.64 7.43
CA SER A 216 15.69 15.75 6.43
C SER A 216 15.16 15.68 4.99
N ASN A 217 14.19 14.79 4.72
CA ASN A 217 13.53 14.72 3.41
C ASN A 217 12.80 16.02 3.06
N LEU A 218 12.09 16.63 4.02
CA LEU A 218 11.38 17.89 3.81
C LEU A 218 12.36 19.05 3.61
N LEU A 219 13.44 19.14 4.41
CA LEU A 219 14.48 20.15 4.27
C LEU A 219 15.21 20.05 2.92
N SER A 220 15.62 18.82 2.54
CA SER A 220 16.23 18.57 1.24
C SER A 220 15.32 18.97 0.08
N ASN A 221 14.02 18.69 0.20
CA ASN A 221 13.01 19.09 -0.79
C ASN A 221 12.88 20.62 -0.85
N ALA A 222 12.79 21.30 0.29
CA ALA A 222 12.68 22.75 0.38
C ALA A 222 13.92 23.47 -0.19
N LEU A 223 15.12 22.98 0.10
CA LEU A 223 16.36 23.51 -0.45
C LEU A 223 16.49 23.25 -1.96
N ARG A 224 15.98 22.14 -2.44
CA ARG A 224 16.05 21.79 -3.88
C ARG A 224 15.15 22.69 -4.72
N HIS A 225 13.92 22.90 -4.25
CA HIS A 225 12.87 23.64 -4.97
C HIS A 225 12.75 25.11 -4.52
N GLY A 226 13.51 25.50 -3.50
CA GLY A 226 13.60 26.88 -3.04
C GLY A 226 14.30 27.77 -4.06
N HIS A 227 13.77 28.99 -4.27
CA HIS A 227 14.42 30.01 -5.08
C HIS A 227 15.61 30.62 -4.33
N PRO A 228 16.67 31.00 -5.06
CA PRO A 228 17.79 31.72 -4.44
C PRO A 228 17.35 33.03 -3.75
N ARG A 229 18.04 33.41 -2.69
CA ARG A 229 17.78 34.62 -1.90
C ARG A 229 16.45 34.64 -1.17
N THR A 230 15.91 33.44 -0.88
CA THR A 230 14.70 33.29 -0.10
C THR A 230 14.98 32.66 1.26
N GLU A 231 13.92 32.31 1.99
CA GLU A 231 14.03 31.69 3.30
C GLU A 231 13.30 30.35 3.29
N VAL A 232 13.91 29.34 3.94
CA VAL A 232 13.25 28.09 4.32
C VAL A 232 12.99 28.16 5.82
N GLU A 233 11.72 28.18 6.19
CA GLU A 233 11.26 28.26 7.57
C GLU A 233 10.79 26.88 8.04
N VAL A 234 11.28 26.48 9.22
CA VAL A 234 10.78 25.31 9.95
C VAL A 234 10.03 25.79 11.18
N ALA A 235 8.71 25.64 11.19
CA ALA A 235 7.85 26.04 12.30
C ALA A 235 7.37 24.79 13.07
N ILE A 236 7.64 24.77 14.39
CA ILE A 236 7.16 23.75 15.31
C ILE A 236 6.08 24.38 16.17
N ASP A 237 4.86 23.82 16.08
CA ASP A 237 3.70 24.27 16.85
C ASP A 237 3.16 23.11 17.70
N SER A 238 3.12 23.34 19.01
CA SER A 238 2.64 22.37 20.00
C SER A 238 1.28 22.81 20.52
N GLN A 239 0.24 22.05 20.15
CA GLN A 239 -1.13 22.22 20.62
C GLN A 239 -1.47 21.10 21.60
N GLU A 240 -2.51 21.27 22.44
CA GLU A 240 -2.88 20.30 23.49
C GLU A 240 -3.01 18.85 23.00
N ASN A 241 -3.45 18.62 21.76
CA ASN A 241 -3.72 17.28 21.23
C ASN A 241 -2.89 16.91 19.97
N ALA A 242 -2.00 17.77 19.51
CA ALA A 242 -1.22 17.51 18.30
C ALA A 242 0.03 18.37 18.28
N ILE A 243 1.12 17.83 17.76
CA ILE A 243 2.34 18.57 17.49
C ILE A 243 2.53 18.60 15.99
N SER A 244 2.74 19.79 15.45
CA SER A 244 3.02 19.95 14.02
C SER A 244 4.41 20.52 13.78
N LEU A 245 5.11 19.96 12.78
CA LEU A 245 6.35 20.50 12.24
C LEU A 245 6.12 20.81 10.78
N CYS A 246 6.21 22.08 10.41
CA CYS A 246 5.97 22.55 9.06
C CYS A 246 7.24 23.13 8.45
N VAL A 247 7.60 22.68 7.25
CA VAL A 247 8.70 23.25 6.45
C VAL A 247 8.07 24.03 5.31
N THR A 248 8.41 25.32 5.23
CA THR A 248 7.89 26.27 4.23
C THR A 248 9.06 26.79 3.38
N ASN A 249 8.92 26.74 2.08
CA ASN A 249 9.87 27.33 1.13
C ASN A 249 9.15 28.21 0.09
N THR A 250 9.86 29.20 -0.42
CA THR A 250 9.44 30.00 -1.59
C THR A 250 10.00 29.33 -2.83
N GLY A 251 9.15 29.01 -3.80
CA GLY A 251 9.54 28.27 -5.00
C GLY A 251 8.45 28.23 -6.05
N ASP A 252 8.65 27.41 -7.07
CA ASP A 252 7.65 27.20 -8.13
C ASP A 252 6.34 26.65 -7.56
N GLN A 253 5.23 27.11 -8.10
CA GLN A 253 3.91 26.69 -7.65
C GLN A 253 3.65 25.23 -8.06
N ILE A 254 3.17 24.45 -7.12
CA ILE A 254 2.71 23.07 -7.37
C ILE A 254 1.27 23.15 -7.89
N ASP A 255 1.01 22.50 -9.03
CA ASP A 255 -0.33 22.42 -9.58
C ASP A 255 -1.27 21.65 -8.64
N ALA A 256 -2.52 22.11 -8.54
CA ALA A 256 -3.52 21.47 -7.69
C ALA A 256 -3.79 20.00 -8.09
N SER A 257 -3.59 19.65 -9.36
CA SER A 257 -3.71 18.28 -9.87
C SER A 257 -2.61 17.34 -9.36
N ASP A 258 -1.44 17.89 -8.96
CA ASP A 258 -0.29 17.12 -8.51
C ASP A 258 -0.33 16.85 -7.00
N LEU A 259 -1.01 17.70 -6.22
CA LEU A 259 -1.07 17.62 -4.76
C LEU A 259 -1.45 16.23 -4.21
N PRO A 260 -2.48 15.54 -4.73
CA PRO A 260 -2.87 14.22 -4.24
C PRO A 260 -1.79 13.16 -4.45
N ARG A 261 -0.89 13.37 -5.42
CA ARG A 261 0.12 12.42 -5.88
C ARG A 261 1.53 12.71 -5.36
N LEU A 262 1.76 13.85 -4.71
CA LEU A 262 3.10 14.24 -4.23
C LEU A 262 3.74 13.20 -3.31
N PHE A 263 2.93 12.45 -2.58
CA PHE A 263 3.36 11.41 -1.65
C PHE A 263 3.35 10.00 -2.26
N ASP A 264 3.06 9.89 -3.57
CA ASP A 264 3.18 8.62 -4.28
C ASP A 264 4.65 8.32 -4.57
N ARG A 265 5.00 7.04 -4.65
CA ARG A 265 6.35 6.58 -4.94
C ARG A 265 6.75 7.00 -6.36
N PHE A 266 7.99 7.45 -6.53
CA PHE A 266 8.57 7.88 -7.80
C PHE A 266 7.82 9.04 -8.48
N TYR A 267 6.82 9.63 -7.79
CA TYR A 267 6.09 10.75 -8.36
C TYR A 267 6.94 12.03 -8.34
N ARG A 268 6.89 12.77 -9.45
CA ARG A 268 7.57 14.05 -9.65
C ARG A 268 6.63 14.96 -10.46
N ALA A 269 6.30 16.12 -9.91
CA ALA A 269 5.43 17.11 -10.56
C ALA A 269 6.06 17.65 -11.85
N ASP A 270 7.40 17.82 -11.90
CA ASP A 270 8.14 18.34 -13.04
C ASP A 270 8.77 17.23 -13.90
N LYS A 271 8.05 16.74 -14.91
CA LYS A 271 8.59 15.80 -15.89
C LYS A 271 9.65 16.43 -16.82
N ALA A 272 9.62 17.75 -17.00
CA ALA A 272 10.52 18.46 -17.91
C ALA A 272 11.97 18.60 -17.40
N ARG A 273 12.17 18.58 -16.06
CA ARG A 273 13.49 18.68 -15.42
C ARG A 273 14.08 17.31 -15.04
N ALA A 274 13.50 16.22 -15.52
CA ALA A 274 13.89 14.85 -15.18
C ALA A 274 15.32 14.45 -15.63
N HIS A 275 16.04 15.34 -16.32
CA HIS A 275 17.36 15.04 -16.90
C HIS A 275 18.53 15.63 -16.11
N SER A 276 18.30 16.34 -14.99
CA SER A 276 19.39 16.78 -14.14
C SER A 276 19.81 15.65 -13.21
N SER A 277 21.05 15.23 -13.28
CA SER A 277 21.66 14.13 -12.51
C SER A 277 21.64 14.30 -10.98
N SER A 278 21.25 15.49 -10.49
CA SER A 278 21.17 15.82 -9.06
C SER A 278 19.79 15.54 -8.43
N ASP A 279 18.80 15.12 -9.21
CA ASP A 279 17.43 14.95 -8.74
C ASP A 279 17.20 13.60 -8.04
N GLY A 280 16.64 13.61 -6.83
CA GLY A 280 16.27 12.41 -6.06
C GLY A 280 15.22 11.56 -6.80
N ALA A 281 15.18 10.27 -6.47
CA ALA A 281 14.33 9.24 -7.09
C ALA A 281 12.81 9.42 -6.85
N GLY A 282 12.32 10.53 -6.29
CA GLY A 282 10.90 10.71 -5.98
C GLY A 282 10.40 9.82 -4.82
N LEU A 283 11.31 9.33 -3.97
CA LEU A 283 10.97 8.47 -2.83
C LEU A 283 10.86 9.23 -1.50
N GLY A 284 11.47 10.41 -1.38
CA GLY A 284 11.59 11.12 -0.11
C GLY A 284 10.24 11.45 0.54
N LEU A 285 9.27 12.00 -0.20
CA LEU A 285 7.94 12.32 0.32
C LEU A 285 7.13 11.06 0.62
N ALA A 286 7.26 9.99 -0.18
CA ALA A 286 6.64 8.70 0.10
C ALA A 286 7.18 8.08 1.40
N ILE A 287 8.49 8.16 1.64
CA ILE A 287 9.14 7.74 2.89
C ILE A 287 8.64 8.58 4.07
N THR A 288 8.55 9.89 3.90
CA THR A 288 8.01 10.79 4.93
C THR A 288 6.59 10.39 5.32
N LYS A 289 5.72 10.13 4.34
CA LYS A 289 4.36 9.62 4.58
C LYS A 289 4.36 8.29 5.33
N ALA A 290 5.21 7.35 4.92
CA ALA A 290 5.34 6.05 5.56
C ALA A 290 5.80 6.16 7.03
N ILE A 291 6.76 7.04 7.31
CA ILE A 291 7.23 7.34 8.67
C ILE A 291 6.09 7.92 9.51
N MET A 292 5.36 8.89 8.97
CA MET A 292 4.25 9.51 9.71
C MET A 292 3.13 8.52 10.01
N VAL A 293 2.76 7.67 9.06
CA VAL A 293 1.78 6.59 9.29
C VAL A 293 2.25 5.63 10.38
N ALA A 294 3.53 5.25 10.40
CA ALA A 294 4.10 4.39 11.45
C ALA A 294 4.04 5.03 12.84
N HIS A 295 4.09 6.36 12.92
CA HIS A 295 3.95 7.13 14.16
C HIS A 295 2.49 7.49 14.51
N GLY A 296 1.50 7.00 13.75
CA GLY A 296 0.08 7.34 13.93
C GLY A 296 -0.26 8.79 13.54
N GLY A 297 0.65 9.46 12.85
CA GLY A 297 0.50 10.83 12.38
C GLY A 297 0.10 10.95 10.92
N SER A 298 0.17 12.17 10.40
CA SER A 298 -0.13 12.46 9.00
C SER A 298 0.86 13.47 8.41
N VAL A 299 0.92 13.52 7.08
CA VAL A 299 1.68 14.53 6.33
C VAL A 299 0.77 15.20 5.33
N SER A 300 0.94 16.50 5.15
CA SER A 300 0.18 17.31 4.20
C SER A 300 1.07 18.28 3.44
N ALA A 301 0.62 18.70 2.27
CA ALA A 301 1.23 19.74 1.46
C ALA A 301 0.18 20.81 1.15
N THR A 302 0.50 22.07 1.39
CA THR A 302 -0.39 23.20 1.14
C THR A 302 0.36 24.22 0.28
N PRO A 303 0.00 24.41 -0.99
CA PRO A 303 0.53 25.47 -1.81
C PRO A 303 -0.15 26.79 -1.43
N ALA A 304 0.63 27.84 -1.39
CA ALA A 304 0.15 29.22 -1.33
C ALA A 304 0.87 30.04 -2.42
N ALA A 305 0.41 31.22 -2.73
CA ALA A 305 0.98 32.04 -3.82
C ALA A 305 2.50 32.21 -3.68
N GLY A 306 3.26 31.45 -4.47
CA GLY A 306 4.74 31.47 -4.48
C GLY A 306 5.43 30.76 -3.32
N THR A 307 4.69 30.05 -2.45
CA THR A 307 5.25 29.27 -1.35
C THR A 307 4.63 27.88 -1.29
N THR A 308 5.40 26.92 -0.82
CA THR A 308 4.91 25.57 -0.53
C THR A 308 5.21 25.24 0.93
N ARG A 309 4.19 24.73 1.64
CA ARG A 309 4.30 24.29 3.02
C ARG A 309 4.02 22.79 3.12
N PHE A 310 4.97 22.05 3.66
CA PHE A 310 4.82 20.64 4.03
C PHE A 310 4.74 20.50 5.53
N CYS A 311 3.71 19.86 6.06
CA CYS A 311 3.51 19.70 7.50
C CYS A 311 3.47 18.23 7.91
N LEU A 312 4.22 17.89 8.95
CA LEU A 312 4.14 16.64 9.70
C LEU A 312 3.25 16.90 10.91
N GLN A 313 2.21 16.07 11.09
CA GLN A 313 1.32 16.15 12.25
C GLN A 313 1.47 14.88 13.07
N PHE A 314 1.97 15.00 14.29
CA PHE A 314 2.08 13.92 15.25
C PHE A 314 0.88 13.93 16.20
N PRO A 315 0.38 12.76 16.64
CA PRO A 315 -0.62 12.70 17.70
C PRO A 315 -0.05 13.31 18.97
N GLY A 316 -0.88 14.08 19.70
CA GLY A 316 -0.49 14.64 20.99
C GLY A 316 -0.16 13.55 22.01
N HIS A 317 0.69 13.89 22.95
CA HIS A 317 1.02 13.01 24.06
C HIS A 317 -0.24 12.79 24.91
N GLN A 318 -0.87 11.62 24.78
CA GLN A 318 -1.84 11.18 25.79
C GLN A 318 -1.01 10.79 27.01
N GLY A 319 -0.84 11.75 27.93
CA GLY A 319 -0.26 11.47 29.23
C GLY A 319 -1.10 10.39 29.90
N GLY A 320 -0.53 9.17 30.03
CA GLY A 320 -1.07 8.11 30.81
C GLY A 320 -0.68 8.27 32.27
#